data_468e0fdb1dee6ca39cf58915392a8de8
#
_entry.id   468e0fdb1dee6ca39cf58915392a8de8
#
_cell.length_a   1.000
_cell.length_b   1.000
_cell.length_c   1.000
_cell.angle_alpha   90.00
_cell.angle_beta   90.00
_cell.angle_gamma   90.00
#
_symmetry.space_group_name_H-M   'P 1'
#
loop_
_entity.id
_entity.type
_entity.pdbx_description
1 polymer ?
#
loop_
_entity_poly.entity_id
_entity_poly.type
_entity_poly.pdbx_seq_one_letter_code
_entity_poly.pdbx_strand_id
1 'polypeptide(L)'
;MSLTENRTVTASEARTRILKCFKNKRPLFLWGPPGIGKSELVAGITNDLGGALYDLRMPLLEPTDLRGIPFYNKESNMMDWAPPVDLPTEEDAKKHPVVVLFLDEMNAAAPAVQAAGYQLILNRQVGKYRLPDNVVIVAAGNRESDKGVTYRMPSPLANRFLHLELRVDHTSWEQWAILNGIHPDVIGYVGFAKSDLFDFDPKSSSRSFATPRTWTFVSELLQDDDCTEAELTDLIAGSVGEGTAVKFMAHRKVSSKMPKPTDILTGKVKELETKEISAMYSLTINMCYELKDFRTKMPEDVKVTWDDMADNFFRFMMDNFTTELVVMGARTALTTYNLPMVPSKLKSFEEFHKRFGKYIVAAADTSR
;
A
#
# COMPACT_ATOMS: atom_id res chain seq x y z
N MET A 1 14.40 19.94 -26.52
CA MET A 1 14.51 18.51 -26.17
C MET A 1 13.29 18.16 -25.36
N SER A 2 12.37 17.43 -25.92
CA SER A 2 11.17 16.95 -25.22
C SER A 2 11.63 15.95 -24.17
N LEU A 3 11.57 16.33 -22.91
CA LEU A 3 11.54 15.39 -21.82
C LEU A 3 10.22 14.63 -21.98
N THR A 4 10.28 13.40 -22.48
CA THR A 4 9.16 12.48 -22.37
C THR A 4 8.97 12.21 -20.89
N GLU A 5 8.11 13.00 -20.25
CA GLU A 5 7.61 12.63 -18.93
C GLU A 5 6.95 11.26 -19.07
N ASN A 6 7.56 10.26 -18.49
CA ASN A 6 6.96 8.94 -18.42
C ASN A 6 5.62 9.07 -17.71
N ARG A 7 4.58 8.54 -18.31
CA ARG A 7 3.25 8.59 -17.74
C ARG A 7 3.21 7.76 -16.45
N THR A 8 3.05 8.42 -15.32
CA THR A 8 2.96 7.79 -14.01
C THR A 8 1.52 7.41 -13.65
N VAL A 9 1.36 6.41 -12.81
CA VAL A 9 0.07 5.91 -12.33
C VAL A 9 0.08 5.74 -10.81
N THR A 10 -1.06 5.95 -10.16
CA THR A 10 -1.26 5.62 -8.74
C THR A 10 -1.39 4.11 -8.55
N ALA A 11 -1.31 3.61 -7.31
CA ALA A 11 -1.51 2.19 -7.02
C ALA A 11 -2.92 1.72 -7.42
N SER A 12 -3.96 2.53 -7.18
CA SER A 12 -5.34 2.24 -7.58
C SER A 12 -5.51 2.14 -9.11
N GLU A 13 -4.92 3.09 -9.84
CA GLU A 13 -4.90 3.07 -11.31
C GLU A 13 -4.10 1.90 -11.87
N ALA A 14 -2.95 1.58 -11.25
CA ALA A 14 -2.11 0.45 -11.65
C ALA A 14 -2.86 -0.87 -11.47
N ARG A 15 -3.59 -1.06 -10.34
CA ARG A 15 -4.44 -2.24 -10.11
C ARG A 15 -5.36 -2.54 -11.30
N THR A 16 -6.10 -1.54 -11.76
CA THR A 16 -7.02 -1.70 -12.92
C THR A 16 -6.27 -2.11 -14.19
N ARG A 17 -5.07 -1.56 -14.41
CA ARG A 17 -4.26 -1.85 -15.60
C ARG A 17 -3.61 -3.23 -15.53
N ILE A 18 -3.15 -3.64 -14.33
CA ILE A 18 -2.60 -4.98 -14.06
C ILE A 18 -3.66 -6.05 -14.37
N LEU A 19 -4.89 -5.88 -13.88
CA LEU A 19 -5.98 -6.81 -14.16
C LEU A 19 -6.26 -6.97 -15.68
N LYS A 20 -6.15 -5.88 -16.46
CA LYS A 20 -6.25 -5.95 -17.92
C LYS A 20 -5.08 -6.71 -18.56
N CYS A 21 -3.86 -6.55 -18.01
CA CYS A 21 -2.69 -7.31 -18.46
C CYS A 21 -2.85 -8.80 -18.16
N PHE A 22 -3.37 -9.15 -16.99
CA PHE A 22 -3.65 -10.54 -16.60
C PHE A 22 -4.64 -11.20 -17.57
N LYS A 23 -5.75 -10.53 -17.86
CA LYS A 23 -6.76 -11.02 -18.81
C LYS A 23 -6.17 -11.29 -20.20
N ASN A 24 -5.23 -10.48 -20.65
CA ASN A 24 -4.61 -10.61 -21.97
C ASN A 24 -3.27 -11.38 -21.94
N LYS A 25 -2.88 -11.94 -20.79
CA LYS A 25 -1.62 -12.67 -20.59
C LYS A 25 -0.38 -11.89 -21.07
N ARG A 26 -0.40 -10.55 -20.92
CA ARG A 26 0.71 -9.68 -21.34
C ARG A 26 1.66 -9.45 -20.16
N PRO A 27 2.96 -9.71 -20.33
CA PRO A 27 3.95 -9.38 -19.31
C PRO A 27 3.94 -7.89 -19.00
N LEU A 28 4.02 -7.57 -17.71
CA LEU A 28 3.99 -6.20 -17.20
C LEU A 28 5.26 -5.89 -16.43
N PHE A 29 5.81 -4.69 -16.59
CA PHE A 29 6.92 -4.19 -15.80
C PHE A 29 6.48 -2.98 -14.97
N LEU A 30 6.64 -3.06 -13.65
CA LEU A 30 6.34 -2.00 -12.69
C LEU A 30 7.63 -1.26 -12.32
N TRP A 31 7.72 -0.01 -12.74
CA TRP A 31 8.80 0.89 -12.35
C TRP A 31 8.41 1.72 -11.15
N GLY A 32 9.38 2.09 -10.33
CA GLY A 32 9.20 3.07 -9.26
C GLY A 32 10.26 2.96 -8.18
N PRO A 33 10.39 3.99 -7.33
CA PRO A 33 11.41 4.03 -6.29
C PRO A 33 11.23 2.91 -5.26
N PRO A 34 12.24 2.67 -4.42
CA PRO A 34 12.16 1.67 -3.36
C PRO A 34 11.08 2.03 -2.33
N GLY A 35 10.48 1.03 -1.71
CA GLY A 35 9.54 1.19 -0.58
C GLY A 35 8.14 1.71 -0.92
N ILE A 36 7.79 1.89 -2.21
CA ILE A 36 6.45 2.40 -2.60
C ILE A 36 5.35 1.33 -2.66
N GLY A 37 5.66 0.06 -2.36
CA GLY A 37 4.67 -1.01 -2.32
C GLY A 37 4.44 -1.73 -3.65
N LYS A 38 5.43 -1.82 -4.56
CA LYS A 38 5.30 -2.56 -5.84
C LYS A 38 4.92 -4.03 -5.61
N SER A 39 5.65 -4.73 -4.76
CA SER A 39 5.45 -6.15 -4.45
C SER A 39 4.14 -6.37 -3.70
N GLU A 40 3.81 -5.50 -2.73
CA GLU A 40 2.54 -5.51 -2.00
C GLU A 40 1.32 -5.34 -2.92
N LEU A 41 1.43 -4.46 -3.91
CA LEU A 41 0.36 -4.26 -4.89
C LEU A 41 0.09 -5.55 -5.69
N VAL A 42 1.14 -6.23 -6.13
CA VAL A 42 1.01 -7.48 -6.89
C VAL A 42 0.47 -8.60 -6.00
N ALA A 43 0.97 -8.72 -4.77
CA ALA A 43 0.50 -9.70 -3.80
C ALA A 43 -0.99 -9.48 -3.45
N GLY A 44 -1.39 -8.24 -3.16
CA GLY A 44 -2.77 -7.89 -2.87
C GLY A 44 -3.73 -8.23 -4.02
N ILE A 45 -3.35 -7.90 -5.27
CA ILE A 45 -4.16 -8.26 -6.46
C ILE A 45 -4.28 -9.78 -6.60
N THR A 46 -3.18 -10.51 -6.38
CA THR A 46 -3.16 -11.97 -6.49
C THR A 46 -4.08 -12.61 -5.45
N ASN A 47 -4.00 -12.15 -4.20
CA ASN A 47 -4.86 -12.62 -3.11
C ASN A 47 -6.35 -12.35 -3.39
N ASP A 48 -6.70 -11.16 -3.87
CA ASP A 48 -8.09 -10.80 -4.18
C ASP A 48 -8.69 -11.65 -5.30
N LEU A 49 -7.83 -12.19 -6.18
CA LEU A 49 -8.24 -13.11 -7.24
C LEU A 49 -8.26 -14.58 -6.79
N GLY A 50 -7.90 -14.89 -5.54
CA GLY A 50 -7.72 -16.27 -5.07
C GLY A 50 -6.58 -17.00 -5.79
N GLY A 51 -5.59 -16.26 -6.28
CA GLY A 51 -4.45 -16.75 -7.04
C GLY A 51 -3.28 -17.21 -6.17
N ALA A 52 -2.27 -17.80 -6.82
CA ALA A 52 -0.98 -18.10 -6.20
C ALA A 52 0.09 -17.12 -6.69
N LEU A 53 0.97 -16.67 -5.78
CA LEU A 53 2.10 -15.79 -6.08
C LEU A 53 3.41 -16.56 -5.96
N TYR A 54 4.21 -16.53 -7.01
CA TYR A 54 5.59 -16.98 -7.04
C TYR A 54 6.48 -15.74 -7.12
N ASP A 55 7.06 -15.35 -5.98
CA ASP A 55 7.91 -14.15 -5.84
C ASP A 55 9.37 -14.54 -5.98
N LEU A 56 9.98 -14.23 -7.11
CA LEU A 56 11.39 -14.48 -7.39
C LEU A 56 12.18 -13.17 -7.32
N ARG A 57 13.09 -13.10 -6.34
CA ARG A 57 14.02 -11.99 -6.19
C ARG A 57 15.20 -12.16 -7.12
N MET A 58 15.11 -11.55 -8.27
CA MET A 58 16.03 -11.75 -9.38
C MET A 58 17.52 -11.50 -9.07
N PRO A 59 17.92 -10.52 -8.21
CA PRO A 59 19.33 -10.32 -7.86
C PRO A 59 19.96 -11.45 -7.04
N LEU A 60 19.14 -12.27 -6.40
CA LEU A 60 19.59 -13.40 -5.56
C LEU A 60 19.73 -14.71 -6.34
N LEU A 61 19.32 -14.71 -7.62
CA LEU A 61 19.29 -15.91 -8.44
C LEU A 61 20.56 -16.08 -9.27
N GLU A 62 20.86 -17.33 -9.54
CA GLU A 62 21.79 -17.75 -10.58
C GLU A 62 21.02 -18.13 -11.87
N PRO A 63 21.65 -18.12 -13.06
CA PRO A 63 20.97 -18.51 -14.30
C PRO A 63 20.35 -19.91 -14.27
N THR A 64 20.90 -20.81 -13.46
CA THR A 64 20.38 -22.16 -13.27
C THR A 64 19.08 -22.22 -12.50
N ASP A 65 18.83 -21.25 -11.62
CA ASP A 65 17.57 -21.18 -10.85
C ASP A 65 16.37 -20.85 -11.75
N LEU A 66 16.63 -20.29 -12.93
CA LEU A 66 15.60 -20.04 -13.94
C LEU A 66 15.59 -21.09 -15.05
N ARG A 67 16.77 -21.60 -15.46
CA ARG A 67 16.89 -22.54 -16.58
C ARG A 67 16.77 -23.99 -16.15
N GLY A 68 17.02 -24.28 -14.87
CA GLY A 68 17.23 -25.63 -14.39
C GLY A 68 18.66 -26.12 -14.59
N ILE A 69 18.86 -27.38 -14.29
CA ILE A 69 20.16 -28.03 -14.35
C ILE A 69 20.18 -29.04 -15.49
N PRO A 70 21.21 -29.01 -16.39
CA PRO A 70 21.34 -30.02 -17.43
C PRO A 70 21.81 -31.34 -16.80
N PHE A 71 21.20 -32.44 -17.25
CA PHE A 71 21.61 -33.80 -16.87
C PHE A 71 21.60 -34.72 -18.10
N TYR A 72 22.43 -35.78 -18.01
CA TYR A 72 22.45 -36.80 -19.05
C TYR A 72 21.28 -37.78 -18.85
N ASN A 73 20.38 -37.83 -19.81
CA ASN A 73 19.30 -38.79 -19.82
C ASN A 73 19.75 -40.08 -20.54
N LYS A 74 19.89 -41.15 -19.77
CA LYS A 74 20.36 -42.45 -20.27
C LYS A 74 19.41 -43.12 -21.25
N GLU A 75 18.09 -42.88 -21.12
CA GLU A 75 17.06 -43.48 -21.99
C GLU A 75 17.07 -42.88 -23.40
N SER A 76 17.17 -41.57 -23.48
CA SER A 76 17.23 -40.85 -24.76
C SER A 76 18.62 -40.72 -25.33
N ASN A 77 19.68 -41.05 -24.57
CA ASN A 77 21.07 -40.85 -24.90
C ASN A 77 21.41 -39.38 -25.26
N MET A 78 20.73 -38.43 -24.62
CA MET A 78 20.85 -36.98 -24.86
C MET A 78 20.94 -36.20 -23.56
N MET A 79 21.38 -34.94 -23.68
CA MET A 79 21.31 -33.97 -22.60
C MET A 79 19.83 -33.56 -22.39
N ASP A 80 19.36 -33.55 -21.17
CA ASP A 80 18.06 -33.07 -20.76
C ASP A 80 18.17 -32.03 -19.65
N TRP A 81 17.08 -31.33 -19.32
CA TRP A 81 17.05 -30.28 -18.28
C TRP A 81 16.03 -30.63 -17.21
N ALA A 82 16.50 -30.66 -15.96
CA ALA A 82 15.61 -30.70 -14.80
C ALA A 82 15.07 -29.28 -14.55
N PRO A 83 13.75 -29.06 -14.56
CA PRO A 83 13.19 -27.74 -14.33
C PRO A 83 13.42 -27.27 -12.89
N PRO A 84 13.52 -25.93 -12.64
CA PRO A 84 13.62 -25.38 -11.30
C PRO A 84 12.34 -25.68 -10.49
N VAL A 85 12.53 -25.86 -9.18
CA VAL A 85 11.42 -26.10 -8.24
C VAL A 85 10.61 -24.83 -7.95
N ASP A 86 11.24 -23.65 -8.11
CA ASP A 86 10.64 -22.35 -7.79
C ASP A 86 9.74 -21.79 -8.92
N LEU A 87 9.57 -22.54 -10.01
CA LEU A 87 8.66 -22.16 -11.07
C LEU A 87 7.29 -22.85 -10.92
N PRO A 88 6.17 -22.16 -11.29
CA PRO A 88 4.82 -22.69 -11.16
C PRO A 88 4.64 -24.00 -11.92
N THR A 89 4.03 -25.01 -11.29
CA THR A 89 3.75 -26.29 -11.92
C THR A 89 2.35 -26.34 -12.55
N GLU A 90 2.09 -27.34 -13.41
CA GLU A 90 0.74 -27.64 -13.92
C GLU A 90 -0.24 -27.99 -12.79
N GLU A 91 0.26 -28.55 -11.68
CA GLU A 91 -0.55 -28.88 -10.52
C GLU A 91 -1.01 -27.60 -9.81
N ASP A 92 -0.11 -26.62 -9.63
CA ASP A 92 -0.44 -25.33 -9.03
C ASP A 92 -1.42 -24.55 -9.90
N ALA A 93 -1.21 -24.60 -11.20
CA ALA A 93 -2.10 -23.98 -12.17
C ALA A 93 -3.54 -24.50 -12.11
N LYS A 94 -3.73 -25.79 -11.79
CA LYS A 94 -5.06 -26.38 -11.62
C LYS A 94 -5.75 -25.99 -10.32
N LYS A 95 -4.97 -25.64 -9.27
CA LYS A 95 -5.51 -25.30 -7.94
C LYS A 95 -5.98 -23.84 -7.86
N HIS A 96 -5.46 -22.96 -8.72
CA HIS A 96 -5.71 -21.53 -8.64
C HIS A 96 -6.26 -20.95 -9.95
N PRO A 97 -7.17 -19.98 -9.89
CA PRO A 97 -7.73 -19.34 -11.09
C PRO A 97 -6.68 -18.54 -11.87
N VAL A 98 -5.67 -18.01 -11.17
CA VAL A 98 -4.52 -17.30 -11.74
C VAL A 98 -3.28 -17.62 -10.92
N VAL A 99 -2.14 -17.77 -11.58
CA VAL A 99 -0.82 -17.88 -10.94
C VAL A 99 0.03 -16.72 -11.42
N VAL A 100 0.57 -15.94 -10.49
CA VAL A 100 1.42 -14.80 -10.80
C VAL A 100 2.88 -15.20 -10.57
N LEU A 101 3.67 -15.16 -11.64
CA LEU A 101 5.12 -15.23 -11.57
C LEU A 101 5.64 -13.80 -11.47
N PHE A 102 6.09 -13.41 -10.28
CA PHE A 102 6.59 -12.08 -10.00
C PHE A 102 8.12 -12.07 -9.96
N LEU A 103 8.73 -11.30 -10.87
CA LEU A 103 10.17 -11.16 -11.03
C LEU A 103 10.59 -9.82 -10.40
N ASP A 104 10.84 -9.84 -9.08
CA ASP A 104 11.17 -8.62 -8.35
C ASP A 104 12.61 -8.20 -8.55
N GLU A 105 12.85 -6.90 -8.57
CA GLU A 105 14.16 -6.26 -8.80
C GLU A 105 14.86 -6.74 -10.09
N MET A 106 14.10 -7.04 -11.12
CA MET A 106 14.60 -7.67 -12.34
C MET A 106 15.77 -6.92 -13.00
N ASN A 107 15.76 -5.60 -12.98
CA ASN A 107 16.84 -4.78 -13.54
C ASN A 107 18.04 -4.60 -12.61
N ALA A 108 17.99 -5.09 -11.37
CA ALA A 108 19.13 -5.20 -10.47
C ALA A 108 19.87 -6.54 -10.57
N ALA A 109 19.27 -7.53 -11.24
CA ALA A 109 19.86 -8.84 -11.46
C ALA A 109 21.06 -8.77 -12.44
N ALA A 110 22.02 -9.65 -12.24
CA ALA A 110 23.17 -9.78 -13.15
C ALA A 110 22.71 -10.04 -14.59
N PRO A 111 23.42 -9.52 -15.62
CA PRO A 111 23.02 -9.67 -17.02
C PRO A 111 22.79 -11.12 -17.47
N ALA A 112 23.52 -12.09 -16.89
CA ALA A 112 23.33 -13.50 -17.18
C ALA A 112 22.00 -14.05 -16.65
N VAL A 113 21.53 -13.57 -15.50
CA VAL A 113 20.22 -13.91 -14.92
C VAL A 113 19.10 -13.26 -15.73
N GLN A 114 19.26 -11.98 -16.11
CA GLN A 114 18.31 -11.32 -17.02
C GLN A 114 18.18 -12.07 -18.34
N ALA A 115 19.29 -12.54 -18.92
CA ALA A 115 19.30 -13.33 -20.15
C ALA A 115 18.62 -14.70 -19.99
N ALA A 116 18.73 -15.35 -18.81
CA ALA A 116 18.00 -16.57 -18.52
C ALA A 116 16.48 -16.32 -18.42
N GLY A 117 16.07 -15.25 -17.73
CA GLY A 117 14.67 -14.81 -17.65
C GLY A 117 14.06 -14.42 -19.00
N TYR A 118 14.87 -13.93 -19.93
CA TYR A 118 14.42 -13.51 -21.26
C TYR A 118 13.66 -14.61 -22.00
N GLN A 119 14.19 -15.84 -22.01
CA GLN A 119 13.54 -16.97 -22.68
C GLN A 119 12.18 -17.30 -22.05
N LEU A 120 12.09 -17.26 -20.71
CA LEU A 120 10.87 -17.49 -19.98
C LEU A 120 9.79 -16.44 -20.30
N ILE A 121 10.17 -15.18 -20.35
CA ILE A 121 9.27 -14.06 -20.66
C ILE A 121 8.84 -14.09 -22.13
N LEU A 122 9.77 -14.35 -23.04
CA LEU A 122 9.54 -14.32 -24.48
C LEU A 122 8.69 -15.51 -24.96
N ASN A 123 9.09 -16.71 -24.57
CA ASN A 123 8.55 -17.96 -25.09
C ASN A 123 7.61 -18.66 -24.12
N ARG A 124 7.47 -18.15 -22.90
CA ARG A 124 6.78 -18.84 -21.80
C ARG A 124 7.33 -20.25 -21.59
N GLN A 125 8.62 -20.44 -21.85
CA GLN A 125 9.30 -21.73 -21.82
C GLN A 125 10.77 -21.56 -21.49
N VAL A 126 11.32 -22.51 -20.73
CA VAL A 126 12.75 -22.66 -20.45
C VAL A 126 13.12 -24.13 -20.57
N GLY A 127 14.06 -24.43 -21.46
CA GLY A 127 14.36 -25.82 -21.78
C GLY A 127 13.09 -26.56 -22.22
N LYS A 128 12.78 -27.67 -21.58
CA LYS A 128 11.53 -28.42 -21.80
C LYS A 128 10.35 -27.92 -20.92
N TYR A 129 10.62 -27.14 -19.90
CA TYR A 129 9.59 -26.58 -19.02
C TYR A 129 8.81 -25.49 -19.74
N ARG A 130 7.48 -25.60 -19.71
CA ARG A 130 6.56 -24.59 -20.24
C ARG A 130 5.69 -24.05 -19.12
N LEU A 131 5.57 -22.71 -19.03
CA LEU A 131 4.67 -22.04 -18.11
C LEU A 131 3.21 -22.45 -18.42
N PRO A 132 2.45 -22.89 -17.41
CA PRO A 132 1.02 -23.15 -17.55
C PRO A 132 0.24 -21.97 -18.10
N ASP A 133 -0.90 -22.23 -18.71
CA ASP A 133 -1.66 -21.21 -19.44
C ASP A 133 -2.21 -20.07 -18.59
N ASN A 134 -2.56 -20.32 -17.33
CA ASN A 134 -3.06 -19.30 -16.40
C ASN A 134 -1.96 -18.58 -15.61
N VAL A 135 -0.68 -18.84 -15.91
CA VAL A 135 0.44 -18.08 -15.35
C VAL A 135 0.54 -16.73 -16.05
N VAL A 136 0.59 -15.65 -15.29
CA VAL A 136 0.86 -14.29 -15.75
C VAL A 136 2.20 -13.82 -15.20
N ILE A 137 2.95 -13.05 -15.99
CA ILE A 137 4.28 -12.57 -15.62
C ILE A 137 4.19 -11.09 -15.27
N VAL A 138 4.65 -10.75 -14.07
CA VAL A 138 4.85 -9.37 -13.63
C VAL A 138 6.29 -9.23 -13.21
N ALA A 139 6.96 -8.19 -13.68
CA ALA A 139 8.29 -7.82 -13.22
C ALA A 139 8.25 -6.46 -12.52
N ALA A 140 9.18 -6.24 -11.60
CA ALA A 140 9.37 -4.94 -10.98
C ALA A 140 10.84 -4.53 -10.97
N GLY A 141 11.07 -3.21 -10.90
CA GLY A 141 12.41 -2.67 -10.82
C GLY A 141 12.43 -1.21 -10.39
N ASN A 142 13.60 -0.74 -10.00
CA ASN A 142 13.82 0.67 -9.67
C ASN A 142 14.25 1.44 -10.92
N ARG A 143 13.98 2.74 -10.96
CA ARG A 143 14.41 3.60 -12.07
C ARG A 143 15.92 3.83 -12.00
N GLU A 144 16.55 4.09 -13.13
CA GLU A 144 17.98 4.46 -13.15
C GLU A 144 18.25 5.74 -12.35
N SER A 145 17.25 6.65 -12.29
CA SER A 145 17.31 7.87 -11.48
C SER A 145 17.34 7.62 -9.97
N ASP A 146 16.87 6.45 -9.52
CA ASP A 146 16.78 6.11 -8.09
C ASP A 146 18.13 5.65 -7.51
N LYS A 147 19.20 5.67 -8.32
CA LYS A 147 20.59 5.33 -7.94
C LYS A 147 20.80 3.98 -7.23
N GLY A 148 19.86 3.05 -7.38
CA GLY A 148 20.07 1.65 -7.01
C GLY A 148 21.07 0.98 -7.96
N VAL A 149 21.60 -0.17 -7.57
CA VAL A 149 22.35 -1.02 -8.49
C VAL A 149 21.37 -1.50 -9.57
N THR A 150 21.49 -0.96 -10.77
CA THR A 150 20.65 -1.34 -11.90
C THR A 150 21.48 -1.57 -13.14
N TYR A 151 21.13 -2.60 -13.89
CA TYR A 151 21.69 -2.88 -15.20
C TYR A 151 20.67 -2.45 -16.26
N ARG A 152 21.16 -1.85 -17.33
CA ARG A 152 20.29 -1.47 -18.45
C ARG A 152 19.66 -2.72 -19.06
N MET A 153 18.33 -2.73 -19.10
CA MET A 153 17.60 -3.82 -19.76
C MET A 153 17.83 -3.82 -21.27
N PRO A 154 18.16 -4.96 -21.90
CA PRO A 154 18.27 -5.06 -23.35
C PRO A 154 16.97 -4.66 -24.05
N SER A 155 17.05 -3.85 -25.10
CA SER A 155 15.87 -3.34 -25.81
C SER A 155 14.88 -4.43 -26.28
N PRO A 156 15.34 -5.61 -26.75
CA PRO A 156 14.42 -6.69 -27.11
C PRO A 156 13.61 -7.22 -25.92
N LEU A 157 14.21 -7.25 -24.72
CA LEU A 157 13.53 -7.65 -23.50
C LEU A 157 12.53 -6.58 -23.05
N ALA A 158 12.96 -5.31 -23.03
CA ALA A 158 12.09 -4.19 -22.68
C ALA A 158 10.84 -4.15 -23.57
N ASN A 159 10.97 -4.37 -24.87
CA ASN A 159 9.85 -4.38 -25.81
C ASN A 159 8.83 -5.54 -25.60
N ARG A 160 9.08 -6.45 -24.69
CA ARG A 160 8.17 -7.56 -24.35
C ARG A 160 7.22 -7.23 -23.21
N PHE A 161 7.51 -6.18 -22.47
CA PHE A 161 6.69 -5.73 -21.34
C PHE A 161 5.79 -4.56 -21.73
N LEU A 162 4.65 -4.51 -21.08
CA LEU A 162 3.92 -3.27 -20.89
C LEU A 162 4.54 -2.56 -19.68
N HIS A 163 4.92 -1.31 -19.82
CA HIS A 163 5.59 -0.57 -18.75
C HIS A 163 4.61 0.35 -18.05
N LEU A 164 4.55 0.26 -16.71
CA LEU A 164 3.84 1.19 -15.84
C LEU A 164 4.82 1.78 -14.84
N GLU A 165 4.83 3.09 -14.67
CA GLU A 165 5.61 3.77 -13.65
C GLU A 165 4.70 4.18 -12.49
N LEU A 166 4.94 3.60 -11.31
CA LEU A 166 4.20 3.91 -10.09
C LEU A 166 4.70 5.22 -9.47
N ARG A 167 3.77 6.05 -9.06
CA ARG A 167 4.01 7.19 -8.17
C ARG A 167 3.35 6.98 -6.83
N VAL A 168 3.95 7.53 -5.79
CA VAL A 168 3.33 7.58 -4.47
C VAL A 168 2.08 8.45 -4.52
N ASP A 169 0.99 7.96 -3.97
CA ASP A 169 -0.28 8.67 -3.85
C ASP A 169 -0.84 8.47 -2.44
N HIS A 170 -1.04 9.59 -1.74
CA HIS A 170 -1.53 9.57 -0.37
C HIS A 170 -2.90 8.88 -0.25
N THR A 171 -3.83 9.18 -1.15
CA THR A 171 -5.19 8.63 -1.08
C THR A 171 -5.20 7.11 -1.24
N SER A 172 -4.43 6.58 -2.20
CA SER A 172 -4.29 5.13 -2.39
C SER A 172 -3.61 4.47 -1.19
N TRP A 173 -2.60 5.13 -0.60
CA TRP A 173 -1.91 4.62 0.58
C TRP A 173 -2.82 4.63 1.80
N GLU A 174 -3.57 5.70 2.05
CA GLU A 174 -4.49 5.83 3.18
C GLU A 174 -5.55 4.72 3.16
N GLN A 175 -6.16 4.47 1.99
CA GLN A 175 -7.11 3.37 1.82
C GLN A 175 -6.49 2.01 2.14
N TRP A 176 -5.29 1.76 1.62
CA TRP A 176 -4.56 0.54 1.90
C TRP A 176 -4.20 0.42 3.39
N ALA A 177 -3.70 1.48 4.00
CA ALA A 177 -3.29 1.52 5.40
C ALA A 177 -4.44 1.16 6.35
N ILE A 178 -5.63 1.70 6.10
CA ILE A 178 -6.84 1.41 6.89
C ILE A 178 -7.27 -0.05 6.74
N LEU A 179 -7.16 -0.61 5.53
CA LEU A 179 -7.54 -2.01 5.28
C LEU A 179 -6.53 -3.01 5.87
N ASN A 180 -5.26 -2.61 5.99
CA ASN A 180 -4.18 -3.46 6.48
C ASN A 180 -3.78 -3.19 7.94
N GLY A 181 -4.60 -2.43 8.69
CA GLY A 181 -4.43 -2.28 10.13
C GLY A 181 -3.22 -1.44 10.53
N ILE A 182 -2.79 -0.50 9.71
CA ILE A 182 -1.76 0.47 10.07
C ILE A 182 -2.25 1.29 11.27
N HIS A 183 -1.34 1.53 12.24
CA HIS A 183 -1.66 2.23 13.47
C HIS A 183 -2.29 3.60 13.21
N PRO A 184 -3.40 3.95 13.91
CA PRO A 184 -4.12 5.20 13.66
C PRO A 184 -3.28 6.48 13.80
N ASP A 185 -2.29 6.50 14.71
CA ASP A 185 -1.37 7.65 14.85
C ASP A 185 -0.53 7.87 13.58
N VAL A 186 -0.11 6.78 12.92
CA VAL A 186 0.62 6.86 11.64
C VAL A 186 -0.30 7.41 10.55
N ILE A 187 -1.51 6.87 10.43
CA ILE A 187 -2.50 7.33 9.44
C ILE A 187 -2.82 8.81 9.67
N GLY A 188 -3.05 9.19 10.94
CA GLY A 188 -3.36 10.57 11.32
C GLY A 188 -2.23 11.55 11.01
N TYR A 189 -0.98 11.19 11.36
CA TYR A 189 0.17 12.02 11.05
C TYR A 189 0.40 12.18 9.55
N VAL A 190 0.47 11.07 8.83
CA VAL A 190 0.72 11.08 7.38
C VAL A 190 -0.42 11.76 6.62
N GLY A 191 -1.66 11.63 7.10
CA GLY A 191 -2.81 12.33 6.55
C GLY A 191 -2.70 13.85 6.69
N PHE A 192 -2.14 14.34 7.80
CA PHE A 192 -1.85 15.75 8.03
C PHE A 192 -0.60 16.19 7.26
N ALA A 193 0.51 15.47 7.38
CA ALA A 193 1.79 15.76 6.75
C ALA A 193 2.03 14.88 5.52
N LYS A 194 1.19 15.06 4.48
CA LYS A 194 1.18 14.20 3.27
C LYS A 194 2.52 14.06 2.57
N SER A 195 3.36 15.10 2.61
CA SER A 195 4.72 15.08 2.06
C SER A 195 5.63 14.08 2.77
N ASP A 196 5.37 13.84 4.05
CA ASP A 196 6.20 12.96 4.87
C ASP A 196 5.84 11.47 4.67
N LEU A 197 4.85 11.15 3.82
CA LEU A 197 4.61 9.77 3.37
C LEU A 197 5.80 9.20 2.59
N PHE A 198 6.47 10.05 1.82
CA PHE A 198 7.57 9.64 0.96
C PHE A 198 8.58 10.78 0.80
N ASP A 199 9.75 10.58 1.39
CA ASP A 199 10.86 11.54 1.39
C ASP A 199 12.16 10.86 0.95
N PHE A 200 12.13 10.26 -0.24
CA PHE A 200 13.29 9.61 -0.84
C PHE A 200 14.02 10.57 -1.79
N ASP A 201 15.22 10.99 -1.39
CA ASP A 201 16.15 11.69 -2.28
C ASP A 201 17.32 10.78 -2.67
N PRO A 202 17.42 10.38 -3.96
CA PRO A 202 18.54 9.57 -4.45
C PRO A 202 19.91 10.21 -4.25
N LYS A 203 19.98 11.53 -4.01
CA LYS A 203 21.23 12.26 -3.77
C LYS A 203 21.63 12.31 -2.29
N SER A 204 20.70 12.02 -1.41
CA SER A 204 20.94 11.99 0.03
C SER A 204 21.87 10.83 0.40
N SER A 205 22.74 11.05 1.38
CA SER A 205 23.53 10.01 2.04
C SER A 205 22.80 9.39 3.24
N SER A 206 21.57 9.81 3.51
CA SER A 206 20.79 9.26 4.63
C SER A 206 20.52 7.77 4.42
N ARG A 207 20.66 6.99 5.50
CA ARG A 207 20.38 5.55 5.50
C ARG A 207 18.90 5.24 5.74
N SER A 208 18.19 6.16 6.38
CA SER A 208 16.76 6.07 6.69
C SER A 208 15.99 7.24 6.08
N PHE A 209 14.84 6.96 5.52
CA PHE A 209 13.96 7.92 4.87
C PHE A 209 12.52 7.39 4.85
N ALA A 210 11.56 8.32 4.87
CA ALA A 210 10.16 7.99 4.90
C ALA A 210 9.69 7.37 3.57
N THR A 211 9.02 6.23 3.66
CA THR A 211 8.33 5.54 2.55
C THR A 211 7.09 4.82 3.09
N PRO A 212 6.13 4.42 2.26
CA PRO A 212 5.05 3.53 2.67
C PRO A 212 5.50 2.32 3.48
N ARG A 213 6.60 1.66 3.09
CA ARG A 213 7.18 0.51 3.80
C ARG A 213 7.70 0.89 5.18
N THR A 214 8.46 1.98 5.30
CA THR A 214 9.04 2.37 6.60
C THR A 214 7.99 2.87 7.57
N TRP A 215 6.87 3.42 7.08
CA TRP A 215 5.70 3.72 7.90
C TRP A 215 4.97 2.47 8.40
N THR A 216 5.05 1.35 7.69
CA THR A 216 4.59 0.05 8.22
C THR A 216 5.44 -0.40 9.41
N PHE A 217 6.77 -0.25 9.32
CA PHE A 217 7.66 -0.54 10.46
C PHE A 217 7.33 0.33 11.68
N VAL A 218 7.10 1.63 11.47
CA VAL A 218 6.66 2.52 12.57
C VAL A 218 5.35 2.06 13.17
N SER A 219 4.40 1.62 12.34
CA SER A 219 3.11 1.07 12.80
C SER A 219 3.29 -0.18 13.66
N GLU A 220 4.17 -1.09 13.26
CA GLU A 220 4.49 -2.30 14.02
C GLU A 220 5.13 -1.96 15.38
N LEU A 221 6.09 -1.03 15.40
CA LEU A 221 6.72 -0.54 16.63
C LEU A 221 5.74 0.11 17.61
N LEU A 222 4.69 0.76 17.11
CA LEU A 222 3.66 1.38 17.94
C LEU A 222 2.66 0.36 18.55
N GLN A 223 2.63 -0.85 18.04
CA GLN A 223 1.81 -1.93 18.57
C GLN A 223 2.53 -2.72 19.67
N ASP A 224 3.84 -2.49 19.83
CA ASP A 224 4.66 -3.10 20.87
C ASP A 224 4.72 -2.19 22.10
N ASP A 225 4.14 -2.63 23.20
CA ASP A 225 4.04 -1.86 24.45
C ASP A 225 5.33 -1.91 25.31
N ASP A 226 6.34 -2.67 24.90
CA ASP A 226 7.56 -2.92 25.69
C ASP A 226 8.66 -1.86 25.52
N CYS A 227 8.47 -0.86 24.64
CA CYS A 227 9.47 0.17 24.35
C CYS A 227 9.29 1.42 25.23
N THR A 228 10.39 1.95 25.77
CA THR A 228 10.41 3.30 26.33
C THR A 228 10.25 4.37 25.23
N GLU A 229 9.80 5.58 25.59
CA GLU A 229 9.65 6.68 24.64
C GLU A 229 10.96 7.04 23.92
N ALA A 230 12.10 6.92 24.62
CA ALA A 230 13.43 7.19 24.05
C ALA A 230 13.81 6.11 23.01
N GLU A 231 13.67 4.83 23.37
CA GLU A 231 13.93 3.71 22.44
C GLU A 231 13.03 3.78 21.21
N LEU A 232 11.75 4.05 21.41
CA LEU A 232 10.79 4.21 20.33
C LEU A 232 11.19 5.36 19.39
N THR A 233 11.66 6.49 19.94
CA THR A 233 12.13 7.64 19.14
C THR A 233 13.33 7.26 18.28
N ASP A 234 14.31 6.53 18.85
CA ASP A 234 15.49 6.07 18.12
C ASP A 234 15.14 5.09 17.00
N LEU A 235 14.23 4.15 17.26
CA LEU A 235 13.77 3.17 16.27
C LEU A 235 12.99 3.82 15.13
N ILE A 236 12.12 4.79 15.44
CA ILE A 236 11.39 5.57 14.45
C ILE A 236 12.36 6.41 13.60
N ALA A 237 13.36 7.07 14.22
CA ALA A 237 14.39 7.81 13.52
C ALA A 237 15.21 6.91 12.58
N GLY A 238 15.53 5.71 13.03
CA GLY A 238 16.16 4.67 12.21
C GLY A 238 15.31 4.20 11.03
N SER A 239 13.98 4.35 11.11
CA SER A 239 13.05 3.92 10.07
C SER A 239 12.76 5.02 9.04
N VAL A 240 12.31 6.20 9.49
CA VAL A 240 11.79 7.27 8.61
C VAL A 240 12.72 8.48 8.50
N GLY A 241 13.86 8.45 9.16
CA GLY A 241 14.82 9.56 9.26
C GLY A 241 14.55 10.50 10.43
N GLU A 242 15.62 11.08 10.96
CA GLU A 242 15.58 11.86 12.20
C GLU A 242 14.60 13.04 12.14
N GLY A 243 14.64 13.83 11.05
CA GLY A 243 13.76 14.99 10.90
C GLY A 243 12.27 14.62 10.89
N THR A 244 11.90 13.53 10.23
CA THR A 244 10.52 13.04 10.17
C THR A 244 10.11 12.42 11.51
N ALA A 245 11.02 11.69 12.17
CA ALA A 245 10.76 11.11 13.49
C ALA A 245 10.46 12.18 14.54
N VAL A 246 11.24 13.26 14.59
CA VAL A 246 11.01 14.40 15.52
C VAL A 246 9.63 15.01 15.30
N LYS A 247 9.24 15.23 14.05
CA LYS A 247 7.91 15.78 13.72
C LYS A 247 6.79 14.81 14.16
N PHE A 248 6.95 13.51 13.87
CA PHE A 248 5.99 12.49 14.23
C PHE A 248 5.83 12.38 15.75
N MET A 249 6.91 12.33 16.51
CA MET A 249 6.87 12.25 17.98
C MET A 249 6.25 13.51 18.59
N ALA A 250 6.57 14.70 18.05
CA ALA A 250 5.93 15.95 18.48
C ALA A 250 4.42 15.92 18.23
N HIS A 251 4.00 15.46 17.05
CA HIS A 251 2.58 15.28 16.70
C HIS A 251 1.89 14.29 17.66
N ARG A 252 2.50 13.14 17.93
CA ARG A 252 1.99 12.12 18.85
C ARG A 252 1.83 12.65 20.27
N LYS A 253 2.78 13.45 20.75
CA LYS A 253 2.71 14.11 22.07
C LYS A 253 1.55 15.11 22.18
N VAL A 254 1.17 15.78 21.10
CA VAL A 254 -0.01 16.66 21.07
C VAL A 254 -1.27 15.82 20.97
N SER A 255 -1.30 14.80 20.12
CA SER A 255 -2.43 13.88 19.93
C SER A 255 -2.78 13.09 21.21
N SER A 256 -1.78 12.74 22.03
CA SER A 256 -2.00 12.04 23.31
C SER A 256 -2.76 12.87 24.37
N LYS A 257 -2.82 14.20 24.20
CA LYS A 257 -3.59 15.10 25.08
C LYS A 257 -5.05 15.23 24.64
N MET A 258 -5.39 14.68 23.48
CA MET A 258 -6.77 14.69 23.00
C MET A 258 -7.65 13.76 23.85
N PRO A 259 -8.95 14.05 23.96
CA PRO A 259 -9.88 13.13 24.61
C PRO A 259 -9.91 11.78 23.88
N LYS A 260 -10.18 10.72 24.62
CA LYS A 260 -10.32 9.38 24.03
C LYS A 260 -11.47 9.38 23.02
N PRO A 261 -11.27 8.83 21.81
CA PRO A 261 -12.35 8.73 20.82
C PRO A 261 -13.61 8.06 21.37
N THR A 262 -13.47 7.00 22.16
CA THR A 262 -14.59 6.31 22.84
C THR A 262 -15.44 7.25 23.71
N ASP A 263 -14.81 8.19 24.44
CA ASP A 263 -15.54 9.11 25.31
C ASP A 263 -16.34 10.14 24.51
N ILE A 264 -15.84 10.53 23.33
CA ILE A 264 -16.56 11.38 22.39
C ILE A 264 -17.73 10.60 21.78
N LEU A 265 -17.46 9.41 21.25
CA LEU A 265 -18.46 8.59 20.58
C LEU A 265 -19.58 8.16 21.53
N THR A 266 -19.28 7.95 22.81
CA THR A 266 -20.28 7.67 23.83
C THR A 266 -21.00 8.92 24.38
N GLY A 267 -20.63 10.12 23.92
CA GLY A 267 -21.24 11.39 24.31
C GLY A 267 -20.83 11.91 25.69
N LYS A 268 -19.77 11.33 26.32
CA LYS A 268 -19.21 11.80 27.59
C LYS A 268 -18.46 13.12 27.42
N VAL A 269 -17.74 13.27 26.31
CA VAL A 269 -16.99 14.49 25.94
C VAL A 269 -17.70 15.16 24.76
N LYS A 270 -18.03 16.45 24.89
CA LYS A 270 -18.74 17.24 23.87
C LYS A 270 -17.95 18.43 23.39
N GLU A 271 -16.99 18.91 24.14
CA GLU A 271 -16.18 20.09 23.84
C GLU A 271 -14.72 19.73 23.77
N LEU A 272 -13.99 20.45 22.91
CA LEU A 272 -12.55 20.28 22.70
C LEU A 272 -11.82 21.53 23.18
N GLU A 273 -10.88 21.38 24.10
CA GLU A 273 -10.11 22.49 24.66
C GLU A 273 -9.02 22.98 23.71
N THR A 274 -8.43 22.09 22.90
CA THR A 274 -7.34 22.43 22.00
C THR A 274 -7.83 22.71 20.58
N LYS A 275 -7.12 23.62 19.87
CA LYS A 275 -7.37 23.95 18.47
C LYS A 275 -6.21 23.54 17.53
N GLU A 276 -5.38 22.63 17.99
CA GLU A 276 -4.28 22.09 17.18
C GLU A 276 -4.80 21.24 16.03
N ILE A 277 -4.71 21.77 14.82
CA ILE A 277 -5.30 21.16 13.60
C ILE A 277 -4.77 19.74 13.36
N SER A 278 -3.48 19.53 13.60
CA SER A 278 -2.86 18.20 13.39
C SER A 278 -3.43 17.15 14.34
N ALA A 279 -3.65 17.50 15.61
CA ALA A 279 -4.25 16.62 16.60
C ALA A 279 -5.75 16.39 16.36
N MET A 280 -6.48 17.41 15.89
CA MET A 280 -7.88 17.27 15.47
C MET A 280 -8.03 16.33 14.28
N TYR A 281 -7.07 16.38 13.32
CA TYR A 281 -7.02 15.45 12.21
C TYR A 281 -6.86 14.00 12.70
N SER A 282 -5.86 13.74 13.55
CA SER A 282 -5.64 12.41 14.14
C SER A 282 -6.83 11.94 14.95
N LEU A 283 -7.45 12.82 15.75
CA LEU A 283 -8.65 12.48 16.51
C LEU A 283 -9.80 12.04 15.59
N THR A 284 -9.97 12.71 14.44
CA THR A 284 -10.97 12.32 13.44
C THR A 284 -10.72 10.90 12.91
N ILE A 285 -9.46 10.61 12.55
CA ILE A 285 -9.06 9.28 12.06
C ILE A 285 -9.30 8.21 13.15
N ASN A 286 -8.89 8.50 14.39
CA ASN A 286 -9.09 7.59 15.52
C ASN A 286 -10.58 7.35 15.81
N MET A 287 -11.44 8.36 15.73
CA MET A 287 -12.90 8.18 15.87
C MET A 287 -13.48 7.30 14.76
N CYS A 288 -13.03 7.49 13.49
CA CYS A 288 -13.45 6.64 12.38
C CYS A 288 -12.99 5.19 12.56
N TYR A 289 -11.75 5.01 13.05
CA TYR A 289 -11.19 3.69 13.35
C TYR A 289 -12.01 2.96 14.42
N GLU A 290 -12.28 3.61 15.55
CA GLU A 290 -13.11 3.02 16.63
C GLU A 290 -14.54 2.73 16.17
N LEU A 291 -15.17 3.60 15.40
CA LEU A 291 -16.50 3.32 14.84
C LEU A 291 -16.49 2.07 13.95
N LYS A 292 -15.41 1.84 13.19
CA LYS A 292 -15.24 0.63 12.39
C LYS A 292 -15.06 -0.60 13.29
N ASP A 293 -14.20 -0.50 14.31
CA ASP A 293 -13.90 -1.60 15.24
C ASP A 293 -15.13 -1.98 16.06
N PHE A 294 -15.84 -1.02 16.64
CA PHE A 294 -17.06 -1.23 17.43
C PHE A 294 -18.21 -1.85 16.63
N ARG A 295 -18.17 -1.76 15.31
CA ARG A 295 -19.12 -2.49 14.49
C ARG A 295 -18.84 -4.00 14.47
N THR A 296 -17.58 -4.37 14.55
CA THR A 296 -17.14 -5.78 14.56
C THR A 296 -17.25 -6.36 15.98
N LYS A 297 -16.84 -5.59 16.98
CA LYS A 297 -16.82 -6.01 18.38
C LYS A 297 -17.10 -4.82 19.29
N MET A 298 -18.36 -4.69 19.72
CA MET A 298 -18.76 -3.68 20.70
C MET A 298 -18.26 -4.08 22.10
N PRO A 299 -17.56 -3.19 22.83
CA PRO A 299 -17.19 -3.45 24.22
C PRO A 299 -18.43 -3.63 25.10
N GLU A 300 -18.39 -4.57 26.05
CA GLU A 300 -19.54 -4.93 26.92
C GLU A 300 -19.97 -3.78 27.84
N ASP A 301 -19.05 -2.89 28.17
CA ASP A 301 -19.29 -1.73 29.06
C ASP A 301 -19.91 -0.53 28.32
N VAL A 302 -19.96 -0.57 26.99
CA VAL A 302 -20.53 0.49 26.16
C VAL A 302 -22.04 0.27 25.98
N LYS A 303 -22.85 1.16 26.57
CA LYS A 303 -24.32 1.08 26.53
C LYS A 303 -24.98 1.91 25.42
N VAL A 304 -24.16 2.61 24.64
CA VAL A 304 -24.62 3.48 23.54
C VAL A 304 -24.71 2.68 22.25
N THR A 305 -25.76 2.89 21.46
CA THR A 305 -25.88 2.19 20.16
C THR A 305 -24.87 2.71 19.15
N TRP A 306 -24.53 1.89 18.16
CA TRP A 306 -23.62 2.32 17.09
C TRP A 306 -24.16 3.54 16.31
N ASP A 307 -25.48 3.60 16.06
CA ASP A 307 -26.12 4.73 15.39
C ASP A 307 -26.02 6.02 16.24
N ASP A 308 -26.15 5.94 17.57
CA ASP A 308 -25.96 7.10 18.45
C ASP A 308 -24.48 7.53 18.50
N MET A 309 -23.52 6.60 18.44
CA MET A 309 -22.09 6.95 18.32
C MET A 309 -21.77 7.65 17.01
N ALA A 310 -22.34 7.18 15.90
CA ALA A 310 -22.21 7.83 14.59
C ALA A 310 -22.83 9.24 14.60
N ASP A 311 -23.95 9.43 15.31
CA ASP A 311 -24.55 10.74 15.52
C ASP A 311 -23.66 11.66 16.37
N ASN A 312 -23.10 11.14 17.45
CA ASN A 312 -22.16 11.88 18.31
C ASN A 312 -20.88 12.28 17.56
N PHE A 313 -20.38 11.43 16.67
CA PHE A 313 -19.25 11.75 15.78
C PHE A 313 -19.53 12.99 14.92
N PHE A 314 -20.66 13.03 14.22
CA PHE A 314 -21.01 14.19 13.41
C PHE A 314 -21.25 15.45 14.26
N ARG A 315 -21.96 15.31 15.35
CA ARG A 315 -22.26 16.42 16.25
C ARG A 315 -20.97 17.03 16.83
N PHE A 316 -20.10 16.17 17.36
CA PHE A 316 -18.82 16.62 17.90
C PHE A 316 -17.96 17.36 16.88
N MET A 317 -17.88 16.84 15.64
CA MET A 317 -17.14 17.52 14.59
C MET A 317 -17.77 18.87 14.22
N MET A 318 -19.11 18.94 14.10
CA MET A 318 -19.80 20.19 13.75
C MET A 318 -19.65 21.29 14.81
N ASP A 319 -19.53 20.88 16.07
CA ASP A 319 -19.44 21.82 17.20
C ASP A 319 -18.01 22.29 17.49
N ASN A 320 -17.00 21.45 17.17
CA ASN A 320 -15.62 21.70 17.59
C ASN A 320 -14.64 21.96 16.43
N PHE A 321 -14.97 21.57 15.19
CA PHE A 321 -14.01 21.56 14.08
C PHE A 321 -14.30 22.63 13.03
N THR A 322 -13.28 22.98 12.25
CA THR A 322 -13.44 23.84 11.08
C THR A 322 -14.21 23.13 9.97
N THR A 323 -14.80 23.89 9.05
CA THR A 323 -15.56 23.32 7.91
C THR A 323 -14.73 22.29 7.12
N GLU A 324 -13.46 22.55 6.90
CA GLU A 324 -12.55 21.66 6.15
C GLU A 324 -12.38 20.32 6.85
N LEU A 325 -12.18 20.33 8.17
CA LEU A 325 -12.02 19.10 8.97
C LEU A 325 -13.34 18.32 9.08
N VAL A 326 -14.48 19.00 9.19
CA VAL A 326 -15.79 18.35 9.19
C VAL A 326 -16.06 17.62 7.87
N VAL A 327 -15.80 18.28 6.74
CA VAL A 327 -15.96 17.69 5.40
C VAL A 327 -14.99 16.53 5.19
N MET A 328 -13.73 16.69 5.60
CA MET A 328 -12.71 15.65 5.55
C MET A 328 -13.13 14.44 6.39
N GLY A 329 -13.51 14.64 7.64
CA GLY A 329 -13.92 13.57 8.56
C GLY A 329 -15.16 12.81 8.03
N ALA A 330 -16.16 13.51 7.55
CA ALA A 330 -17.34 12.89 6.94
C ALA A 330 -16.97 12.06 5.70
N ARG A 331 -16.10 12.59 4.83
CA ARG A 331 -15.60 11.85 3.66
C ARG A 331 -14.80 10.61 4.08
N THR A 332 -13.89 10.75 5.01
CA THR A 332 -13.10 9.63 5.54
C THR A 332 -14.00 8.54 6.10
N ALA A 333 -14.96 8.91 6.93
CA ALA A 333 -15.92 7.96 7.51
C ALA A 333 -16.71 7.20 6.43
N LEU A 334 -17.27 7.92 5.45
CA LEU A 334 -18.19 7.36 4.45
C LEU A 334 -17.46 6.63 3.32
N THR A 335 -16.33 7.17 2.82
CA THR A 335 -15.67 6.63 1.63
C THR A 335 -14.47 5.76 1.95
N THR A 336 -13.63 6.16 2.92
CA THR A 336 -12.39 5.45 3.23
C THR A 336 -12.64 4.30 4.20
N TYR A 337 -13.35 4.58 5.30
CA TYR A 337 -13.74 3.55 6.27
C TYR A 337 -15.02 2.79 5.87
N ASN A 338 -15.74 3.29 4.85
CA ASN A 338 -17.00 2.71 4.38
C ASN A 338 -17.99 2.42 5.51
N LEU A 339 -18.13 3.37 6.44
CA LEU A 339 -19.05 3.23 7.58
C LEU A 339 -20.50 3.32 7.09
N PRO A 340 -21.37 2.40 7.49
CA PRO A 340 -22.76 2.35 7.02
C PRO A 340 -23.65 3.33 7.77
N MET A 341 -23.38 4.61 7.61
CA MET A 341 -24.15 5.68 8.22
C MET A 341 -25.46 5.90 7.46
N VAL A 342 -26.58 5.57 8.10
CA VAL A 342 -27.89 5.69 7.49
C VAL A 342 -28.49 7.05 7.88
N PRO A 343 -28.75 7.96 6.93
CA PRO A 343 -29.26 9.32 7.21
C PRO A 343 -30.48 9.36 8.13
N SER A 344 -31.44 8.46 7.92
CA SER A 344 -32.68 8.41 8.72
C SER A 344 -32.49 8.00 10.19
N LYS A 345 -31.32 7.46 10.55
CA LYS A 345 -30.97 7.05 11.90
C LYS A 345 -30.11 8.07 12.65
N LEU A 346 -29.57 9.06 11.96
CA LEU A 346 -28.72 10.11 12.51
C LEU A 346 -29.54 11.36 12.79
N LYS A 347 -29.67 11.73 14.05
CA LYS A 347 -30.45 12.91 14.48
C LYS A 347 -29.83 14.23 13.99
N SER A 348 -28.50 14.27 13.86
CA SER A 348 -27.73 15.42 13.40
C SER A 348 -27.57 15.50 11.87
N PHE A 349 -28.04 14.50 11.12
CA PHE A 349 -27.80 14.42 9.67
C PHE A 349 -28.42 15.57 8.89
N GLU A 350 -29.63 15.99 9.25
CA GLU A 350 -30.32 17.10 8.54
C GLU A 350 -29.51 18.40 8.71
N GLU A 351 -29.04 18.69 9.93
CA GLU A 351 -28.19 19.84 10.21
C GLU A 351 -26.86 19.75 9.46
N PHE A 352 -26.23 18.57 9.52
CA PHE A 352 -24.98 18.31 8.81
C PHE A 352 -25.15 18.53 7.30
N HIS A 353 -26.16 17.97 6.69
CA HIS A 353 -26.44 18.13 5.27
C HIS A 353 -26.71 19.60 4.89
N LYS A 354 -27.45 20.33 5.71
CA LYS A 354 -27.73 21.74 5.49
C LYS A 354 -26.48 22.62 5.55
N ARG A 355 -25.57 22.34 6.50
CA ARG A 355 -24.34 23.13 6.71
C ARG A 355 -23.22 22.75 5.74
N PHE A 356 -23.03 21.46 5.46
CA PHE A 356 -21.83 20.92 4.80
C PHE A 356 -22.10 20.16 3.49
N GLY A 357 -23.36 19.81 3.18
CA GLY A 357 -23.71 18.97 2.02
C GLY A 357 -23.19 19.48 0.69
N LYS A 358 -23.19 20.80 0.46
CA LYS A 358 -22.66 21.43 -0.76
C LYS A 358 -21.15 21.18 -0.98
N TYR A 359 -20.38 21.07 0.09
CA TYR A 359 -18.92 20.84 0.00
C TYR A 359 -18.60 19.38 -0.28
N ILE A 360 -19.44 18.44 0.16
CA ILE A 360 -19.27 17.01 -0.09
C ILE A 360 -19.55 16.69 -1.56
N VAL A 361 -20.60 17.26 -2.13
CA VAL A 361 -20.96 17.08 -3.55
C VAL A 361 -19.90 17.68 -4.47
N ALA A 362 -19.41 18.89 -4.18
CA ALA A 362 -18.34 19.54 -4.96
C ALA A 362 -17.02 18.74 -4.95
N ALA A 363 -16.69 18.08 -3.83
CA ALA A 363 -15.48 17.25 -3.73
C ALA A 363 -15.61 15.92 -4.51
N ALA A 364 -16.82 15.41 -4.75
CA ALA A 364 -17.06 14.22 -5.56
C ALA A 364 -16.85 14.49 -7.07
N ASP A 365 -17.13 15.70 -7.53
CA ASP A 365 -16.97 16.09 -8.94
C ASP A 365 -15.49 16.35 -9.33
N THR A 366 -14.64 16.70 -8.38
CA THR A 366 -13.19 16.90 -8.63
C THR A 366 -12.37 15.59 -8.62
N SER A 367 -12.98 14.47 -8.31
CA SER A 367 -12.34 13.13 -8.24
C SER A 367 -12.70 12.20 -9.42
N ARG A 368 -13.35 12.74 -10.46
CA ARG A 368 -13.62 12.03 -11.73
C ARG A 368 -12.56 12.24 -12.79
#